data_a64b6466f8ca371d60604c44421d3d99
#
_entry.id   a64b6466f8ca371d60604c44421d3d99
#
_cell.length_a   1.000
_cell.length_b   1.000
_cell.length_c   1.000
_cell.angle_alpha   90.00
_cell.angle_beta   90.00
_cell.angle_gamma   90.00
#
_symmetry.space_group_name_H-M   'P 1'
#
loop_
_entity.id
_entity.type
_entity.pdbx_description
1 polymer ?
#
loop_
_entity_poly.entity_id
_entity_poly.type
_entity_poly.pdbx_seq_one_letter_code
_entity_poly.pdbx_strand_id
1 'polypeptide(L)'
;PAKSGMGSSSAFVVGLLNALNTLSKKTISKKNLSEDSIFYEQKILNETVGMQDQIACSYGGFNEIKFFQNGRFSVNAIKLGDKKKKIFQDNLFLVYTNISRRANDIANTFVKKLNGSKKIHIKKILEHAALGKKLLLDGKFDDFGLLLGESWNVKKKLSPSISNELIDDIYF
;
A
#
# COMPACT_ATOMS: atom_id res chain seq x y z
N PRO A 1 14.06 -8.81 2.02
CA PRO A 1 14.99 -8.00 2.81
C PRO A 1 14.24 -6.98 3.66
N ALA A 2 14.71 -6.72 4.88
CA ALA A 2 14.13 -5.70 5.74
C ALA A 2 14.36 -4.30 5.13
N LYS A 3 13.42 -3.37 5.38
CA LYS A 3 13.47 -1.97 4.89
C LYS A 3 13.51 -1.81 3.37
N SER A 4 12.96 -2.78 2.64
CA SER A 4 12.90 -2.76 1.18
C SER A 4 11.68 -2.01 0.62
N GLY A 5 10.82 -1.45 1.46
CA GLY A 5 9.57 -0.80 1.04
C GLY A 5 8.46 -1.77 0.64
N MET A 6 8.61 -3.06 0.94
CA MET A 6 7.65 -4.12 0.60
C MET A 6 6.72 -4.50 1.77
N GLY A 7 6.54 -3.64 2.76
CA GLY A 7 5.68 -3.91 3.92
C GLY A 7 6.20 -5.01 4.85
N SER A 8 7.49 -5.35 4.80
CA SER A 8 8.05 -6.46 5.58
C SER A 8 7.93 -6.28 7.10
N SER A 9 7.95 -5.03 7.60
CA SER A 9 7.72 -4.75 9.03
C SER A 9 6.30 -5.13 9.42
N SER A 10 5.31 -4.61 8.72
CA SER A 10 3.90 -4.90 8.98
C SER A 10 3.56 -6.37 8.78
N ALA A 11 4.15 -7.04 7.77
CA ALA A 11 4.00 -8.48 7.57
C ALA A 11 4.52 -9.27 8.79
N PHE A 12 5.65 -8.86 9.36
CA PHE A 12 6.19 -9.48 10.58
C PHE A 12 5.27 -9.28 11.77
N VAL A 13 4.79 -8.04 12.01
CA VAL A 13 3.89 -7.72 13.13
C VAL A 13 2.58 -8.52 13.01
N VAL A 14 1.96 -8.53 11.82
CA VAL A 14 0.74 -9.31 11.56
C VAL A 14 0.97 -10.81 11.81
N GLY A 15 2.07 -11.36 11.29
CA GLY A 15 2.42 -12.76 11.48
C GLY A 15 2.66 -13.12 12.95
N LEU A 16 3.39 -12.27 13.67
CA LEU A 16 3.66 -12.46 15.10
C LEU A 16 2.39 -12.41 15.93
N LEU A 17 1.54 -11.41 15.75
CA LEU A 17 0.27 -11.29 16.48
C LEU A 17 -0.66 -12.46 16.18
N ASN A 18 -0.74 -12.90 14.92
CA ASN A 18 -1.52 -14.10 14.57
C ASN A 18 -0.99 -15.37 15.25
N ALA A 19 0.33 -15.56 15.27
CA ALA A 19 0.97 -16.69 15.92
C ALA A 19 0.71 -16.70 17.45
N LEU A 20 0.85 -15.55 18.11
CA LEU A 20 0.58 -15.41 19.54
C LEU A 20 -0.89 -15.68 19.89
N ASN A 21 -1.83 -15.21 19.07
CA ASN A 21 -3.25 -15.54 19.25
C ASN A 21 -3.47 -17.05 19.11
N THR A 22 -2.87 -17.69 18.11
CA THR A 22 -2.99 -19.14 17.88
C THR A 22 -2.41 -19.94 19.05
N LEU A 23 -1.24 -19.56 19.55
CA LEU A 23 -0.63 -20.19 20.74
C LEU A 23 -1.52 -20.05 21.99
N SER A 24 -2.22 -18.93 22.10
CA SER A 24 -3.18 -18.67 23.18
C SER A 24 -4.55 -19.32 22.94
N LYS A 25 -4.68 -20.18 21.92
CA LYS A 25 -5.94 -20.82 21.50
C LYS A 25 -7.08 -19.85 21.21
N LYS A 26 -6.75 -18.62 20.75
CA LYS A 26 -7.71 -17.59 20.35
C LYS A 26 -7.79 -17.52 18.82
N THR A 27 -9.03 -17.55 18.30
CA THR A 27 -9.28 -17.25 16.90
C THR A 27 -9.48 -15.75 16.73
N ILE A 28 -8.68 -15.12 15.87
CA ILE A 28 -8.76 -13.69 15.58
C ILE A 28 -9.32 -13.49 14.16
N SER A 29 -10.25 -12.56 14.00
CA SER A 29 -10.74 -12.18 12.67
C SER A 29 -9.68 -11.37 11.92
N LYS A 30 -9.71 -11.42 10.58
CA LYS A 30 -8.81 -10.59 9.73
C LYS A 30 -8.92 -9.11 10.05
N LYS A 31 -10.12 -8.64 10.36
CA LYS A 31 -10.38 -7.26 10.77
C LYS A 31 -9.67 -6.93 12.07
N ASN A 32 -9.89 -7.72 13.12
CA ASN A 32 -9.28 -7.49 14.42
C ASN A 32 -7.76 -7.61 14.34
N LEU A 33 -7.24 -8.59 13.60
CA LEU A 33 -5.80 -8.74 13.38
C LEU A 33 -5.18 -7.50 12.71
N SER A 34 -5.90 -6.90 11.74
CA SER A 34 -5.47 -5.64 11.11
C SER A 34 -5.47 -4.49 12.12
N GLU A 35 -6.55 -4.33 12.89
CA GLU A 35 -6.73 -3.27 13.88
C GLU A 35 -5.68 -3.37 14.99
N ASP A 36 -5.44 -4.57 15.50
CA ASP A 36 -4.40 -4.82 16.52
C ASP A 36 -3.00 -4.53 15.97
N SER A 37 -2.72 -4.93 14.72
CA SER A 37 -1.43 -4.67 14.09
C SER A 37 -1.18 -3.18 13.86
N ILE A 38 -2.20 -2.43 13.42
CA ILE A 38 -2.15 -0.98 13.27
C ILE A 38 -1.90 -0.31 14.62
N PHE A 39 -2.65 -0.72 15.64
CA PHE A 39 -2.47 -0.20 17.00
C PHE A 39 -1.05 -0.46 17.52
N TYR A 40 -0.54 -1.67 17.31
CA TYR A 40 0.79 -2.04 17.76
C TYR A 40 1.88 -1.18 17.10
N GLU A 41 1.88 -1.04 15.77
CA GLU A 41 2.88 -0.22 15.08
C GLU A 41 2.74 1.27 15.42
N GLN A 42 1.52 1.81 15.40
CA GLN A 42 1.31 3.25 15.57
C GLN A 42 1.35 3.72 17.02
N LYS A 43 0.92 2.90 17.99
CA LYS A 43 0.78 3.30 19.39
C LYS A 43 1.84 2.68 20.30
N ILE A 44 2.18 1.41 20.11
CA ILE A 44 3.17 0.75 20.95
C ILE A 44 4.58 1.03 20.44
N LEU A 45 4.83 0.83 19.14
CA LEU A 45 6.14 1.13 18.53
C LEU A 45 6.31 2.60 18.17
N ASN A 46 5.22 3.39 18.25
CA ASN A 46 5.20 4.83 17.97
C ASN A 46 5.74 5.18 16.56
N GLU A 47 5.44 4.33 15.56
CA GLU A 47 5.87 4.54 14.18
C GLU A 47 4.88 5.39 13.38
N THR A 48 5.40 6.29 12.54
CA THR A 48 4.59 7.07 11.60
C THR A 48 4.34 6.25 10.34
N VAL A 49 3.43 5.30 10.42
CA VAL A 49 3.05 4.43 9.30
C VAL A 49 1.56 4.56 8.98
N GLY A 50 1.21 4.28 7.72
CA GLY A 50 -0.19 4.14 7.30
C GLY A 50 -0.83 2.87 7.85
N MET A 51 -2.05 2.58 7.39
CA MET A 51 -2.81 1.38 7.76
C MET A 51 -2.84 0.32 6.64
N GLN A 52 -2.28 0.65 5.48
CA GLN A 52 -2.44 -0.15 4.26
C GLN A 52 -1.76 -1.52 4.37
N ASP A 53 -0.50 -1.54 4.82
CA ASP A 53 0.33 -2.74 4.80
C ASP A 53 -0.19 -3.79 5.79
N GLN A 54 -0.60 -3.36 6.99
CA GLN A 54 -1.19 -4.25 8.02
C GLN A 54 -2.48 -4.88 7.53
N ILE A 55 -3.35 -4.09 6.86
CA ILE A 55 -4.61 -4.59 6.31
C ILE A 55 -4.32 -5.56 5.16
N ALA A 56 -3.43 -5.21 4.24
CA ALA A 56 -3.07 -6.06 3.12
C ALA A 56 -2.51 -7.42 3.59
N CYS A 57 -1.62 -7.42 4.58
CA CYS A 57 -1.05 -8.63 5.17
C CYS A 57 -2.10 -9.49 5.91
N SER A 58 -3.02 -8.85 6.64
CA SER A 58 -4.06 -9.58 7.40
C SER A 58 -5.12 -10.21 6.51
N TYR A 59 -5.52 -9.53 5.44
CA TYR A 59 -6.56 -10.02 4.53
C TYR A 59 -6.02 -10.95 3.46
N GLY A 60 -4.83 -10.68 2.96
CA GLY A 60 -4.26 -11.39 1.80
C GLY A 60 -5.09 -11.19 0.53
N GLY A 61 -4.61 -11.70 -0.59
CA GLY A 61 -5.30 -11.62 -1.88
C GLY A 61 -5.18 -10.23 -2.54
N PHE A 62 -6.08 -9.96 -3.49
CA PHE A 62 -6.10 -8.72 -4.26
C PHE A 62 -7.34 -7.91 -3.91
N ASN A 63 -7.16 -6.75 -3.27
CA ASN A 63 -8.25 -6.03 -2.61
C ASN A 63 -8.30 -4.54 -2.97
N GLU A 64 -9.52 -4.00 -2.98
CA GLU A 64 -9.78 -2.57 -2.80
C GLU A 64 -9.92 -2.29 -1.31
N ILE A 65 -9.07 -1.43 -0.78
CA ILE A 65 -9.15 -0.96 0.61
C ILE A 65 -9.61 0.49 0.60
N LYS A 66 -10.76 0.77 1.25
CA LYS A 66 -11.28 2.13 1.42
C LYS A 66 -11.09 2.59 2.85
N PHE A 67 -10.51 3.76 3.03
CA PHE A 67 -10.32 4.41 4.31
C PHE A 67 -11.35 5.52 4.47
N PHE A 68 -11.95 5.63 5.65
CA PHE A 68 -12.95 6.63 5.99
C PHE A 68 -12.39 7.66 6.98
N GLN A 69 -12.94 8.87 6.97
CA GLN A 69 -12.50 9.96 7.86
C GLN A 69 -12.62 9.64 9.35
N ASN A 70 -13.52 8.73 9.71
CA ASN A 70 -13.71 8.27 11.09
C ASN A 70 -12.71 7.18 11.53
N GLY A 71 -11.66 6.95 10.76
CA GLY A 71 -10.62 5.96 11.04
C GLY A 71 -11.00 4.51 10.70
N ARG A 72 -12.24 4.27 10.25
CA ARG A 72 -12.66 2.93 9.79
C ARG A 72 -12.13 2.65 8.38
N PHE A 73 -12.13 1.37 8.02
CA PHE A 73 -11.80 0.92 6.67
C PHE A 73 -12.79 -0.17 6.21
N SER A 74 -12.85 -0.38 4.91
CA SER A 74 -13.50 -1.55 4.31
C SER A 74 -12.58 -2.22 3.30
N VAL A 75 -12.70 -3.53 3.19
CA VAL A 75 -11.89 -4.35 2.27
C VAL A 75 -12.82 -5.15 1.37
N ASN A 76 -12.67 -4.95 0.07
CA ASN A 76 -13.45 -5.63 -0.95
C ASN A 76 -12.51 -6.36 -1.90
N ALA A 77 -12.66 -7.69 -2.01
CA ALA A 77 -11.85 -8.47 -2.94
C ALA A 77 -12.12 -8.06 -4.40
N ILE A 78 -11.06 -7.79 -5.15
CA ILE A 78 -11.12 -7.59 -6.60
C ILE A 78 -11.05 -8.97 -7.26
N LYS A 79 -12.17 -9.42 -7.79
CA LYS A 79 -12.28 -10.73 -8.43
C LYS A 79 -11.93 -10.59 -9.92
N LEU A 80 -10.71 -10.93 -10.28
CA LEU A 80 -10.31 -11.13 -11.66
C LEU A 80 -10.47 -12.62 -11.98
N GLY A 81 -11.12 -12.94 -13.11
CA GLY A 81 -11.12 -14.32 -13.60
C GLY A 81 -9.69 -14.79 -13.92
N ASP A 82 -9.45 -16.10 -13.85
CA ASP A 82 -8.10 -16.67 -13.94
C ASP A 82 -7.33 -16.23 -15.19
N LYS A 83 -7.99 -16.14 -16.34
CA LYS A 83 -7.37 -15.64 -17.57
C LYS A 83 -6.87 -14.20 -17.44
N LYS A 84 -7.69 -13.28 -16.92
CA LYS A 84 -7.29 -11.88 -16.70
C LYS A 84 -6.19 -11.77 -15.65
N LYS A 85 -6.29 -12.55 -14.57
CA LYS A 85 -5.29 -12.61 -13.52
C LYS A 85 -3.92 -13.04 -14.08
N LYS A 86 -3.90 -14.09 -14.90
CA LYS A 86 -2.66 -14.56 -15.55
C LYS A 86 -2.05 -13.46 -16.44
N ILE A 87 -2.83 -12.87 -17.33
CA ILE A 87 -2.35 -11.78 -18.21
C ILE A 87 -1.80 -10.62 -17.37
N PHE A 88 -2.51 -10.22 -16.30
CA PHE A 88 -2.05 -9.15 -15.42
C PHE A 88 -0.72 -9.50 -14.75
N GLN A 89 -0.58 -10.72 -14.22
CA GLN A 89 0.65 -11.17 -13.59
C GLN A 89 1.84 -11.22 -14.56
N ASP A 90 1.60 -11.68 -15.79
CA ASP A 90 2.64 -11.79 -16.82
C ASP A 90 3.15 -10.42 -17.30
N ASN A 91 2.41 -9.34 -17.04
CA ASN A 91 2.79 -7.96 -17.35
C ASN A 91 3.37 -7.18 -16.14
N LEU A 92 3.58 -7.84 -15.01
CA LEU A 92 4.17 -7.21 -13.83
C LEU A 92 5.63 -7.60 -13.64
N PHE A 93 6.47 -6.60 -13.40
CA PHE A 93 7.88 -6.78 -13.07
C PHE A 93 8.16 -6.19 -11.69
N LEU A 94 8.94 -6.91 -10.90
CA LEU A 94 9.48 -6.41 -9.64
C LEU A 94 10.98 -6.18 -9.79
N VAL A 95 11.39 -4.92 -9.70
CA VAL A 95 12.81 -4.54 -9.77
C VAL A 95 13.32 -4.25 -8.37
N TYR A 96 14.30 -5.03 -7.92
CA TYR A 96 14.96 -4.77 -6.64
C TYR A 96 16.05 -3.71 -6.81
N THR A 97 15.80 -2.53 -6.24
CA THR A 97 16.70 -1.37 -6.38
C THR A 97 17.90 -1.38 -5.42
N ASN A 98 17.95 -2.33 -4.48
CA ASN A 98 18.95 -2.37 -3.39
C ASN A 98 18.97 -1.09 -2.50
N ILE A 99 17.93 -0.27 -2.57
CA ILE A 99 17.78 0.93 -1.74
C ILE A 99 17.05 0.57 -0.46
N SER A 100 17.71 0.72 0.68
CA SER A 100 17.09 0.56 1.99
C SER A 100 16.55 1.90 2.47
N ARG A 101 15.24 1.98 2.71
CA ARG A 101 14.57 3.17 3.25
C ARG A 101 13.61 2.79 4.37
N ARG A 102 13.47 3.67 5.36
CA ARG A 102 12.41 3.56 6.34
C ARG A 102 11.18 4.33 5.85
N ALA A 103 10.04 3.65 5.73
CA ALA A 103 8.77 4.28 5.33
C ALA A 103 8.39 5.44 6.26
N ASN A 104 8.70 5.31 7.55
CA ASN A 104 8.51 6.33 8.58
C ASN A 104 9.23 7.65 8.24
N ASP A 105 10.50 7.57 7.81
CA ASP A 105 11.29 8.78 7.50
C ASP A 105 10.68 9.53 6.31
N ILE A 106 10.26 8.80 5.28
CA ILE A 106 9.61 9.40 4.10
C ILE A 106 8.25 9.98 4.48
N ALA A 107 7.41 9.24 5.23
CA ALA A 107 6.09 9.70 5.64
C ALA A 107 6.18 11.01 6.45
N ASN A 108 7.13 11.11 7.36
CA ASN A 108 7.35 12.32 8.17
C ASN A 108 7.65 13.58 7.34
N THR A 109 8.21 13.43 6.13
CA THR A 109 8.54 14.58 5.27
C THR A 109 7.31 15.28 4.69
N PHE A 110 6.19 14.57 4.53
CA PHE A 110 5.02 15.13 3.87
C PHE A 110 3.70 15.01 4.64
N VAL A 111 3.54 14.04 5.56
CA VAL A 111 2.26 13.83 6.28
C VAL A 111 1.81 15.10 7.01
N LYS A 112 2.73 15.79 7.70
CA LYS A 112 2.44 17.06 8.40
C LYS A 112 2.12 18.23 7.43
N LYS A 113 2.43 18.09 6.14
CA LYS A 113 2.29 19.12 5.10
C LYS A 113 1.19 18.80 4.07
N LEU A 114 0.31 17.84 4.36
CA LEU A 114 -0.75 17.43 3.45
C LEU A 114 -1.87 18.47 3.28
N ASN A 115 -1.80 19.60 3.96
CA ASN A 115 -2.73 20.72 3.85
C ASN A 115 -2.31 21.69 2.72
N GLY A 116 -3.27 22.40 2.14
CA GLY A 116 -3.02 23.42 1.11
C GLY A 116 -2.76 22.82 -0.28
N SER A 117 -1.68 23.23 -0.94
CA SER A 117 -1.39 22.91 -2.35
C SER A 117 -1.24 21.41 -2.65
N LYS A 118 -0.90 20.59 -1.67
CA LYS A 118 -0.76 19.13 -1.84
C LYS A 118 -2.08 18.38 -1.89
N LYS A 119 -3.17 18.98 -1.42
CA LYS A 119 -4.51 18.38 -1.43
C LYS A 119 -4.98 18.00 -2.84
N ILE A 120 -4.62 18.81 -3.86
CA ILE A 120 -4.96 18.50 -5.24
C ILE A 120 -4.29 17.23 -5.74
N HIS A 121 -3.03 16.98 -5.36
CA HIS A 121 -2.31 15.76 -5.74
C HIS A 121 -2.89 14.52 -5.06
N ILE A 122 -3.30 14.64 -3.80
CA ILE A 122 -3.97 13.53 -3.10
C ILE A 122 -5.31 13.20 -3.74
N LYS A 123 -6.11 14.23 -4.08
CA LYS A 123 -7.37 14.02 -4.79
C LYS A 123 -7.13 13.30 -6.11
N LYS A 124 -6.11 13.68 -6.87
CA LYS A 124 -5.75 13.04 -8.13
C LYS A 124 -5.36 11.57 -7.93
N ILE A 125 -4.59 11.25 -6.88
CA ILE A 125 -4.23 9.86 -6.54
C ILE A 125 -5.48 9.03 -6.20
N LEU A 126 -6.46 9.60 -5.49
CA LEU A 126 -7.73 8.93 -5.20
C LEU A 126 -8.55 8.67 -6.46
N GLU A 127 -8.60 9.63 -7.39
CA GLU A 127 -9.24 9.46 -8.71
C GLU A 127 -8.55 8.35 -9.51
N HIS A 128 -7.21 8.32 -9.51
CA HIS A 128 -6.44 7.26 -10.17
C HIS A 128 -6.70 5.89 -9.55
N ALA A 129 -6.85 5.78 -8.23
CA ALA A 129 -7.18 4.52 -7.58
C ALA A 129 -8.55 3.98 -8.02
N ALA A 130 -9.54 4.85 -8.14
CA ALA A 130 -10.87 4.49 -8.62
C ALA A 130 -10.86 4.06 -10.10
N LEU A 131 -10.15 4.81 -10.96
CA LEU A 131 -9.98 4.49 -12.38
C LEU A 131 -9.19 3.19 -12.55
N GLY A 132 -8.12 3.00 -11.78
CA GLY A 132 -7.30 1.78 -11.83
C GLY A 132 -8.10 0.52 -11.54
N LYS A 133 -8.97 0.55 -10.53
CA LYS A 133 -9.90 -0.55 -10.26
C LYS A 133 -10.78 -0.87 -11.47
N LYS A 134 -11.33 0.15 -12.13
CA LYS A 134 -12.17 -0.03 -13.32
C LYS A 134 -11.39 -0.67 -14.46
N LEU A 135 -10.20 -0.14 -14.76
CA LEU A 135 -9.33 -0.67 -15.83
C LEU A 135 -8.95 -2.13 -15.59
N LEU A 136 -8.63 -2.49 -14.35
CA LEU A 136 -8.34 -3.89 -13.97
C LEU A 136 -9.54 -4.82 -14.22
N LEU A 137 -10.74 -4.42 -13.78
CA LEU A 137 -11.97 -5.21 -13.97
C LEU A 137 -12.33 -5.35 -15.47
N ASP A 138 -12.13 -4.29 -16.25
CA ASP A 138 -12.35 -4.29 -17.69
C ASP A 138 -11.27 -5.10 -18.45
N GLY A 139 -10.12 -5.39 -17.82
CA GLY A 139 -8.99 -6.10 -18.45
C GLY A 139 -8.13 -5.20 -19.33
N LYS A 140 -8.18 -3.87 -19.12
CA LYS A 140 -7.40 -2.87 -19.83
C LYS A 140 -6.06 -2.65 -19.14
N PHE A 141 -5.17 -3.64 -19.27
CA PHE A 141 -3.92 -3.67 -18.50
C PHE A 141 -2.89 -2.66 -19.00
N ASP A 142 -2.85 -2.38 -20.29
CA ASP A 142 -1.97 -1.34 -20.86
C ASP A 142 -2.36 0.05 -20.35
N ASP A 143 -3.67 0.38 -20.38
CA ASP A 143 -4.18 1.63 -19.82
C ASP A 143 -3.90 1.72 -18.30
N PHE A 144 -3.96 0.59 -17.59
CA PHE A 144 -3.60 0.53 -16.17
C PHE A 144 -2.11 0.82 -15.96
N GLY A 145 -1.24 0.29 -16.81
CA GLY A 145 0.20 0.59 -16.79
C GLY A 145 0.49 2.07 -16.99
N LEU A 146 -0.16 2.71 -17.99
CA LEU A 146 -0.06 4.16 -18.22
C LEU A 146 -0.54 4.94 -17.01
N LEU A 147 -1.66 4.54 -16.41
CA LEU A 147 -2.19 5.18 -15.20
C LEU A 147 -1.24 5.06 -14.00
N LEU A 148 -0.51 3.96 -13.84
CA LEU A 148 0.52 3.83 -12.81
C LEU A 148 1.64 4.85 -12.99
N GLY A 149 2.10 5.08 -14.24
CA GLY A 149 3.08 6.10 -14.58
C GLY A 149 2.60 7.51 -14.23
N GLU A 150 1.36 7.86 -14.61
CA GLU A 150 0.76 9.14 -14.22
C GLU A 150 0.65 9.28 -12.70
N SER A 151 0.23 8.23 -12.02
CA SER A 151 0.10 8.22 -10.55
C SER A 151 1.45 8.42 -9.86
N TRP A 152 2.51 7.79 -10.40
CA TRP A 152 3.87 8.00 -9.93
C TRP A 152 4.30 9.45 -10.05
N ASN A 153 4.08 10.08 -11.21
CA ASN A 153 4.39 11.49 -11.45
C ASN A 153 3.63 12.43 -10.50
N VAL A 154 2.36 12.13 -10.20
CA VAL A 154 1.59 12.89 -9.19
C VAL A 154 2.14 12.67 -7.79
N LYS A 155 2.50 11.43 -7.44
CA LYS A 155 3.06 11.07 -6.13
C LYS A 155 4.39 11.77 -5.86
N LYS A 156 5.28 11.85 -6.84
CA LYS A 156 6.56 12.58 -6.72
C LYS A 156 6.38 14.06 -6.32
N LYS A 157 5.28 14.70 -6.71
CA LYS A 157 4.95 16.09 -6.33
C LYS A 157 4.60 16.27 -4.85
N LEU A 158 4.36 15.20 -4.10
CA LEU A 158 4.08 15.28 -2.66
C LEU A 158 5.35 15.57 -1.84
N SER A 159 6.49 15.00 -2.23
CA SER A 159 7.79 15.27 -1.58
C SER A 159 8.96 14.89 -2.49
N PRO A 160 10.04 15.66 -2.50
CA PRO A 160 11.28 15.30 -3.22
C PRO A 160 11.89 13.99 -2.74
N SER A 161 11.63 13.57 -1.49
CA SER A 161 12.16 12.34 -0.93
C SER A 161 11.46 11.06 -1.40
N ILE A 162 10.41 11.17 -2.23
CA ILE A 162 9.66 10.00 -2.74
C ILE A 162 10.45 9.25 -3.81
N SER A 163 11.26 9.95 -4.61
CA SER A 163 12.16 9.35 -5.60
C SER A 163 13.61 9.77 -5.39
N ASN A 164 14.50 9.22 -6.19
CA ASN A 164 15.89 9.65 -6.35
C ASN A 164 16.33 9.32 -7.78
N GLU A 165 17.52 9.79 -8.18
CA GLU A 165 18.07 9.61 -9.53
C GLU A 165 18.03 8.15 -9.97
N LEU A 166 18.54 7.22 -9.16
CA LEU A 166 18.56 5.80 -9.51
C LEU A 166 17.15 5.23 -9.78
N ILE A 167 16.15 5.63 -8.98
CA ILE A 167 14.77 5.18 -9.19
C ILE A 167 14.20 5.80 -10.45
N ASP A 168 14.48 7.07 -10.70
CA ASP A 168 14.02 7.77 -11.89
C ASP A 168 14.66 7.17 -13.15
N ASP A 169 15.95 6.83 -13.14
CA ASP A 169 16.65 6.16 -14.24
C ASP A 169 16.12 4.75 -14.55
N ILE A 170 15.68 4.00 -13.50
CA ILE A 170 15.08 2.68 -13.70
C ILE A 170 13.66 2.82 -14.27
N TYR A 171 12.97 3.91 -13.97
CA TYR A 171 11.57 4.10 -14.31
C TYR A 171 11.38 4.66 -15.72
N PHE A 172 12.34 5.38 -16.25
CA PHE A 172 12.33 6.03 -17.57
C PHE A 172 13.41 5.49 -18.51
#